data_23a7099bb6606c3a15b48f9518ef71f9
#
_entry.id   23a7099bb6606c3a15b48f9518ef71f9
#
_cell.length_a   1.000
_cell.length_b   1.000
_cell.length_c   1.000
_cell.angle_alpha   90.00
_cell.angle_beta   90.00
_cell.angle_gamma   90.00
#
_symmetry.space_group_name_H-M   'P 1'
#
loop_
_entity.id
_entity.type
_entity.pdbx_description
1 polymer ?
#
loop_
_entity_poly.entity_id
_entity_poly.type
_entity_poly.pdbx_seq_one_letter_code
_entity_poly.pdbx_strand_id
1 'polypeptide(L)'
;MLFRSLNPDFTISNQPDFTLQPFDEIYVRRSPNYSEQQNVTLEGEVQFKGNYTLSSNGQRLSEIIKQAGGLTKKAYPEGAKLMRRMTQEEMEILETMLRTAQRNSGSDSIDVKKLITQTTIPVAIELDKALANPGSEDDIILREGDRIVVPRYTGTVSINGEVLYPNTVRFKAGEKADYYLDMAGGVSSTGKRNQTII
;
A
#
# COMPACT_ATOMS: atom_id res chain seq x y z
N MET A 1 -29.30 30.12 22.47
CA MET A 1 -28.41 30.04 21.30
C MET A 1 -29.24 29.61 20.11
N LEU A 2 -29.43 30.47 19.11
CA LEU A 2 -30.19 30.12 17.90
C LEU A 2 -29.23 29.64 16.82
N PHE A 3 -29.38 28.38 16.38
CA PHE A 3 -28.65 27.87 15.25
C PHE A 3 -29.44 28.11 13.96
N ARG A 4 -28.78 28.61 12.93
CA ARG A 4 -29.35 28.89 11.62
C ARG A 4 -28.49 28.27 10.53
N SER A 5 -29.11 27.76 9.49
CA SER A 5 -28.44 27.15 8.33
C SER A 5 -28.35 28.18 7.19
N LEU A 6 -27.19 28.27 6.56
CA LEU A 6 -27.00 29.04 5.34
C LEU A 6 -27.31 28.17 4.12
N ASN A 7 -27.97 28.79 3.14
CA ASN A 7 -28.12 28.21 1.80
C ASN A 7 -26.81 28.33 1.00
N PRO A 8 -26.66 27.61 -0.13
CA PRO A 8 -25.47 27.72 -1.00
C PRO A 8 -25.21 29.14 -1.54
N ASP A 9 -26.23 29.99 -1.60
CA ASP A 9 -26.17 31.39 -2.01
C ASP A 9 -25.84 32.37 -0.85
N PHE A 10 -25.43 31.81 0.30
CA PHE A 10 -25.13 32.54 1.55
C PHE A 10 -26.33 33.26 2.19
N THR A 11 -27.54 33.00 1.75
CA THR A 11 -28.76 33.48 2.42
C THR A 11 -29.11 32.56 3.61
N ILE A 12 -29.77 33.15 4.63
CA ILE A 12 -30.26 32.33 5.76
C ILE A 12 -31.62 31.74 5.41
N SER A 13 -31.76 30.44 5.58
CA SER A 13 -33.05 29.77 5.39
C SER A 13 -34.11 30.41 6.29
N ASN A 14 -35.20 30.85 5.68
CA ASN A 14 -36.37 31.50 6.32
C ASN A 14 -36.18 32.96 6.81
N GLN A 15 -35.04 33.63 6.61
CA GLN A 15 -34.84 35.04 6.93
C GLN A 15 -33.80 35.68 6.00
N PRO A 16 -34.18 36.11 4.79
CA PRO A 16 -33.22 36.66 3.80
C PRO A 16 -32.55 37.98 4.25
N ASP A 17 -33.16 38.75 5.16
CA ASP A 17 -32.67 40.04 5.60
C ASP A 17 -32.02 40.04 6.99
N PHE A 18 -31.39 38.92 7.36
CA PHE A 18 -30.70 38.81 8.65
C PHE A 18 -29.42 39.66 8.66
N THR A 19 -29.33 40.59 9.58
CA THR A 19 -28.15 41.46 9.78
C THR A 19 -27.43 41.03 11.05
N LEU A 20 -26.09 40.89 10.96
CA LEU A 20 -25.25 40.58 12.12
C LEU A 20 -25.21 41.81 13.07
N GLN A 21 -25.17 41.53 14.36
CA GLN A 21 -25.04 42.52 15.40
C GLN A 21 -23.70 42.41 16.14
N PRO A 22 -23.23 43.47 16.83
CA PRO A 22 -22.06 43.39 17.69
C PRO A 22 -22.21 42.22 18.70
N PHE A 23 -21.15 41.42 18.86
CA PHE A 23 -21.07 40.21 19.70
C PHE A 23 -21.71 38.95 19.10
N ASP A 24 -22.22 38.98 17.84
CA ASP A 24 -22.58 37.76 17.16
C ASP A 24 -21.33 36.96 16.79
N GLU A 25 -21.38 35.61 17.00
CA GLU A 25 -20.30 34.70 16.66
C GLU A 25 -20.73 33.82 15.49
N ILE A 26 -19.88 33.72 14.47
CA ILE A 26 -20.13 32.91 13.29
C ILE A 26 -19.28 31.66 13.39
N TYR A 27 -19.90 30.48 13.44
CA TYR A 27 -19.24 29.17 13.41
C TYR A 27 -19.51 28.46 12.09
N VAL A 28 -18.48 28.33 11.25
CA VAL A 28 -18.55 27.52 10.03
C VAL A 28 -18.14 26.10 10.37
N ARG A 29 -19.06 25.18 10.26
CA ARG A 29 -18.80 23.75 10.48
C ARG A 29 -18.49 23.06 9.17
N ARG A 30 -17.60 22.07 9.23
CA ARG A 30 -17.37 21.16 8.10
C ARG A 30 -18.66 20.42 7.76
N SER A 31 -18.96 20.27 6.46
CA SER A 31 -20.09 19.44 6.04
C SER A 31 -19.91 18.01 6.55
N PRO A 32 -20.94 17.38 7.12
CA PRO A 32 -20.85 15.98 7.54
C PRO A 32 -20.49 15.02 6.40
N ASN A 33 -20.84 15.38 5.17
CA ASN A 33 -20.57 14.60 3.97
C ASN A 33 -19.31 15.02 3.23
N TYR A 34 -18.53 15.97 3.78
CA TYR A 34 -17.27 16.37 3.19
C TYR A 34 -16.22 15.28 3.49
N SER A 35 -15.75 14.62 2.47
CA SER A 35 -14.54 13.79 2.50
C SER A 35 -13.43 14.47 1.71
N GLU A 36 -12.25 14.49 2.27
CA GLU A 36 -11.06 14.93 1.51
C GLU A 36 -10.85 13.98 0.34
N GLN A 37 -10.38 14.54 -0.77
CA GLN A 37 -10.05 13.73 -1.95
C GLN A 37 -8.90 12.80 -1.59
N GLN A 38 -9.14 11.51 -1.69
CA GLN A 38 -8.18 10.47 -1.41
C GLN A 38 -7.64 9.92 -2.74
N ASN A 39 -6.34 9.78 -2.84
CA ASN A 39 -5.68 9.31 -4.05
C ASN A 39 -4.83 8.07 -3.77
N VAL A 40 -4.79 7.18 -4.75
CA VAL A 40 -3.92 6.00 -4.79
C VAL A 40 -3.06 6.04 -6.05
N THR A 41 -1.89 5.45 -5.99
CA THR A 41 -0.98 5.39 -7.13
C THR A 41 -0.92 3.97 -7.68
N LEU A 42 -1.07 3.84 -8.99
CA LEU A 42 -1.03 2.56 -9.70
C LEU A 42 0.15 2.55 -10.69
N GLU A 43 1.04 1.57 -10.55
CA GLU A 43 2.27 1.45 -11.31
C GLU A 43 2.49 0.05 -11.90
N GLY A 44 3.38 -0.04 -12.88
CA GLY A 44 3.81 -1.30 -13.49
C GLY A 44 2.94 -1.71 -14.66
N GLU A 45 2.58 -2.98 -14.75
CA GLU A 45 1.91 -3.60 -15.91
C GLU A 45 0.39 -3.49 -15.83
N VAL A 46 -0.11 -2.26 -15.82
CA VAL A 46 -1.52 -1.89 -15.98
C VAL A 46 -1.70 -1.06 -17.24
N GLN A 47 -2.89 -1.03 -17.81
CA GLN A 47 -3.13 -0.32 -19.07
C GLN A 47 -2.87 1.19 -18.93
N PHE A 48 -3.45 1.80 -17.90
CA PHE A 48 -3.27 3.22 -17.60
C PHE A 48 -2.71 3.37 -16.19
N LYS A 49 -1.40 3.61 -16.09
CA LYS A 49 -0.73 3.90 -14.83
C LYS A 49 -0.84 5.36 -14.46
N GLY A 50 -0.88 5.67 -13.17
CA GLY A 50 -0.98 7.02 -12.64
C GLY A 50 -1.67 7.10 -11.30
N ASN A 51 -2.10 8.30 -10.96
CA ASN A 51 -2.85 8.56 -9.73
C ASN A 51 -4.34 8.46 -10.00
N TYR A 52 -5.04 7.76 -9.13
CA TYR A 52 -6.47 7.55 -9.17
C TYR A 52 -7.10 8.10 -7.90
N THR A 53 -8.17 8.86 -8.07
CA THR A 53 -8.96 9.36 -6.95
C THR A 53 -9.96 8.30 -6.52
N LEU A 54 -10.00 8.00 -5.23
CA LEU A 54 -11.02 7.12 -4.67
C LEU A 54 -12.38 7.82 -4.67
N SER A 55 -13.35 7.19 -5.28
CA SER A 55 -14.73 7.71 -5.36
C SER A 55 -15.53 7.50 -4.07
N SER A 56 -15.07 6.61 -3.20
CA SER A 56 -15.67 6.33 -1.89
C SER A 56 -14.63 5.75 -0.92
N ASN A 57 -14.89 5.90 0.38
CA ASN A 57 -14.03 5.33 1.44
C ASN A 57 -14.02 3.78 1.48
N GLY A 58 -14.84 3.12 0.67
CA GLY A 58 -14.93 1.67 0.57
C GLY A 58 -14.43 1.11 -0.74
N GLN A 59 -13.79 1.92 -1.59
CA GLN A 59 -13.35 1.49 -2.91
C GLN A 59 -12.27 0.41 -2.83
N ARG A 60 -12.45 -0.64 -3.64
CA ARG A 60 -11.63 -1.84 -3.59
C ARG A 60 -10.56 -1.88 -4.67
N LEU A 61 -9.57 -2.75 -4.47
CA LEU A 61 -8.43 -2.96 -5.36
C LEU A 61 -8.87 -3.32 -6.79
N SER A 62 -9.82 -4.25 -6.92
CA SER A 62 -10.34 -4.69 -8.23
C SER A 62 -10.98 -3.55 -9.03
N GLU A 63 -11.67 -2.63 -8.34
CA GLU A 63 -12.34 -1.50 -8.99
C GLU A 63 -11.34 -0.50 -9.57
N ILE A 64 -10.26 -0.22 -8.84
CA ILE A 64 -9.19 0.68 -9.33
C ILE A 64 -8.46 0.05 -10.51
N ILE A 65 -8.14 -1.25 -10.45
CA ILE A 65 -7.55 -1.95 -11.61
C ILE A 65 -8.48 -1.89 -12.82
N LYS A 66 -9.79 -2.05 -12.62
CA LYS A 66 -10.79 -1.93 -13.69
C LYS A 66 -10.85 -0.50 -14.27
N GLN A 67 -10.80 0.53 -13.42
CA GLN A 67 -10.72 1.93 -13.85
C GLN A 67 -9.45 2.20 -14.65
N ALA A 68 -8.35 1.55 -14.31
CA ALA A 68 -7.09 1.61 -15.04
C ALA A 68 -7.07 0.80 -16.35
N GLY A 69 -8.22 0.32 -16.81
CA GLY A 69 -8.35 -0.47 -18.04
C GLY A 69 -7.90 -1.92 -17.90
N GLY A 70 -7.61 -2.38 -16.67
CA GLY A 70 -7.15 -3.74 -16.40
C GLY A 70 -5.63 -3.90 -16.50
N LEU A 71 -5.20 -5.15 -16.43
CA LEU A 71 -3.79 -5.54 -16.51
C LEU A 71 -3.32 -5.68 -17.96
N THR A 72 -2.02 -5.48 -18.20
CA THR A 72 -1.42 -5.79 -19.50
C THR A 72 -1.21 -7.31 -19.65
N LYS A 73 -0.98 -7.77 -20.89
CA LYS A 73 -0.65 -9.19 -21.17
C LYS A 73 0.68 -9.65 -20.54
N LYS A 74 1.49 -8.72 -20.07
CA LYS A 74 2.80 -8.98 -19.46
C LYS A 74 2.77 -8.86 -17.95
N ALA A 75 1.62 -8.55 -17.36
CA ALA A 75 1.46 -8.43 -15.92
C ALA A 75 1.68 -9.76 -15.21
N TYR A 76 2.23 -9.65 -13.99
CA TYR A 76 2.35 -10.76 -13.05
C TYR A 76 1.55 -10.43 -11.78
N PRO A 77 0.24 -10.76 -11.76
CA PRO A 77 -0.65 -10.40 -10.66
C PRO A 77 -0.25 -11.01 -9.32
N GLU A 78 0.24 -12.26 -9.31
CA GLU A 78 0.71 -12.97 -8.10
C GLU A 78 1.90 -12.27 -7.42
N GLY A 79 2.68 -11.50 -8.18
CA GLY A 79 3.79 -10.72 -7.68
C GLY A 79 3.43 -9.27 -7.34
N ALA A 80 2.16 -8.91 -7.42
CA ALA A 80 1.72 -7.55 -7.11
C ALA A 80 2.02 -7.17 -5.66
N LYS A 81 2.33 -5.90 -5.46
CA LYS A 81 2.69 -5.36 -4.14
C LYS A 81 1.87 -4.12 -3.86
N LEU A 82 1.37 -4.04 -2.64
CA LEU A 82 0.75 -2.84 -2.10
C LEU A 82 1.67 -2.26 -1.04
N MET A 83 2.02 -0.99 -1.20
CA MET A 83 2.72 -0.20 -0.19
C MET A 83 1.72 0.76 0.43
N ARG A 84 1.47 0.63 1.71
CA ARG A 84 0.50 1.42 2.47
C ARG A 84 1.20 2.41 3.38
N ARG A 85 0.74 3.64 3.39
CA ARG A 85 1.22 4.65 4.33
C ARG A 85 0.72 4.34 5.73
N MET A 86 1.62 4.30 6.70
CA MET A 86 1.25 4.11 8.09
C MET A 86 0.54 5.35 8.65
N THR A 87 -0.48 5.12 9.47
CA THR A 87 -1.08 6.17 10.30
C THR A 87 -0.15 6.55 11.44
N GLN A 88 -0.41 7.69 12.07
CA GLN A 88 0.36 8.12 13.23
C GLN A 88 0.29 7.07 14.38
N GLU A 89 -0.89 6.50 14.59
CA GLU A 89 -1.10 5.46 15.61
C GLU A 89 -0.32 4.19 15.31
N GLU A 90 -0.31 3.74 14.04
CA GLU A 90 0.46 2.57 13.61
C GLU A 90 1.98 2.81 13.79
N MET A 91 2.46 4.03 13.53
CA MET A 91 3.86 4.40 13.75
C MET A 91 4.24 4.36 15.23
N GLU A 92 3.40 4.88 16.13
CA GLU A 92 3.62 4.87 17.57
C GLU A 92 3.64 3.44 18.14
N ILE A 93 2.74 2.58 17.67
CA ILE A 93 2.71 1.16 18.03
C ILE A 93 4.00 0.48 17.58
N LEU A 94 4.42 0.68 16.33
CA LEU A 94 5.66 0.11 15.79
C LEU A 94 6.88 0.58 16.58
N GLU A 95 6.98 1.87 16.90
CA GLU A 95 8.08 2.44 17.70
C GLU A 95 8.14 1.77 19.08
N THR A 96 6.98 1.61 19.72
CA THR A 96 6.90 0.98 21.04
C THR A 96 7.32 -0.49 20.99
N MET A 97 6.90 -1.24 19.98
CA MET A 97 7.30 -2.63 19.76
C MET A 97 8.81 -2.76 19.53
N LEU A 98 9.39 -1.90 18.68
CA LEU A 98 10.82 -1.91 18.38
C LEU A 98 11.66 -1.56 19.60
N ARG A 99 11.26 -0.57 20.41
CA ARG A 99 11.92 -0.22 21.67
C ARG A 99 11.88 -1.37 22.68
N THR A 100 10.76 -2.08 22.75
CA THR A 100 10.61 -3.24 23.63
C THR A 100 11.47 -4.41 23.17
N ALA A 101 11.51 -4.71 21.88
CA ALA A 101 12.36 -5.75 21.30
C ALA A 101 13.85 -5.44 21.52
N GLN A 102 14.26 -4.19 21.36
CA GLN A 102 15.65 -3.76 21.61
C GLN A 102 16.06 -3.95 23.07
N ARG A 103 15.18 -3.65 24.03
CA ARG A 103 15.43 -3.89 25.46
C ARG A 103 15.61 -5.37 25.80
N ASN A 104 14.82 -6.23 25.13
CA ASN A 104 14.83 -7.68 25.42
C ASN A 104 15.99 -8.42 24.75
N SER A 105 16.50 -7.93 23.61
CA SER A 105 17.54 -8.63 22.84
C SER A 105 18.97 -8.26 23.23
N GLY A 106 19.19 -7.22 24.03
CA GLY A 106 20.53 -6.78 24.47
C GLY A 106 21.50 -6.46 23.31
N SER A 107 20.99 -6.38 22.10
CA SER A 107 21.76 -6.22 20.88
C SER A 107 21.53 -4.83 20.30
N ASP A 108 22.63 -4.10 20.13
CA ASP A 108 22.69 -2.77 19.50
C ASP A 108 22.43 -2.80 17.97
N SER A 109 22.02 -3.96 17.44
CA SER A 109 22.06 -4.24 16.00
C SER A 109 20.81 -3.84 15.20
N ILE A 110 19.73 -3.41 15.85
CA ILE A 110 18.54 -2.94 15.13
C ILE A 110 18.58 -1.41 15.11
N ASP A 111 18.84 -0.85 13.94
CA ASP A 111 18.76 0.60 13.75
C ASP A 111 17.28 1.04 13.71
N VAL A 112 16.70 1.19 14.90
CA VAL A 112 15.30 1.59 15.11
C VAL A 112 15.00 2.89 14.38
N LYS A 113 15.96 3.84 14.31
CA LYS A 113 15.79 5.10 13.58
C LYS A 113 15.57 4.87 12.08
N LYS A 114 16.25 3.88 11.51
CA LYS A 114 16.13 3.57 10.07
C LYS A 114 14.79 2.90 9.73
N LEU A 115 14.24 2.10 10.65
CA LEU A 115 12.92 1.47 10.49
C LEU A 115 11.78 2.48 10.68
N ILE A 116 11.90 3.40 11.63
CA ILE A 116 10.92 4.47 11.88
C ILE A 116 10.88 5.49 10.73
N THR A 117 11.97 5.62 9.95
CA THR A 117 11.99 6.51 8.77
C THR A 117 11.17 5.95 7.60
N GLN A 118 10.82 4.66 7.62
CA GLN A 118 9.94 4.06 6.63
C GLN A 118 8.47 4.38 6.98
N THR A 119 7.91 5.37 6.32
CA THR A 119 6.50 5.77 6.50
C THR A 119 5.52 4.85 5.78
N THR A 120 6.00 3.84 5.06
CA THR A 120 5.20 2.89 4.28
C THR A 120 5.51 1.46 4.66
N ILE A 121 4.49 0.64 4.77
CA ILE A 121 4.59 -0.80 5.03
C ILE A 121 4.11 -1.59 3.81
N PRO A 122 4.75 -2.71 3.49
CA PRO A 122 4.23 -3.64 2.50
C PRO A 122 3.01 -4.37 3.08
N VAL A 123 1.92 -4.37 2.33
CA VAL A 123 0.71 -5.16 2.61
C VAL A 123 0.67 -6.30 1.62
N ALA A 124 0.55 -7.52 2.12
CA ALA A 124 0.38 -8.69 1.26
C ALA A 124 -0.96 -8.59 0.54
N ILE A 125 -0.95 -8.77 -0.77
CA ILE A 125 -2.14 -8.80 -1.61
C ILE A 125 -2.09 -10.00 -2.55
N GLU A 126 -3.24 -10.59 -2.83
CA GLU A 126 -3.43 -11.62 -3.84
C GLU A 126 -4.29 -11.06 -4.98
N LEU A 127 -3.64 -10.27 -5.84
CA LEU A 127 -4.32 -9.51 -6.90
C LEU A 127 -5.05 -10.42 -7.90
N ASP A 128 -4.50 -11.59 -8.19
CA ASP A 128 -5.12 -12.61 -9.03
C ASP A 128 -6.47 -13.06 -8.46
N LYS A 129 -6.52 -13.35 -7.15
CA LYS A 129 -7.76 -13.75 -6.47
C LYS A 129 -8.75 -12.59 -6.33
N ALA A 130 -8.26 -11.39 -6.02
CA ALA A 130 -9.08 -10.19 -5.96
C ALA A 130 -9.79 -9.90 -7.29
N LEU A 131 -9.08 -10.09 -8.41
CA LEU A 131 -9.64 -9.90 -9.75
C LEU A 131 -10.59 -11.05 -10.16
N ALA A 132 -10.32 -12.28 -9.72
CA ALA A 132 -11.18 -13.42 -9.98
C ALA A 132 -12.52 -13.32 -9.21
N ASN A 133 -12.49 -12.81 -7.98
CA ASN A 133 -13.64 -12.70 -7.08
C ASN A 133 -13.76 -11.29 -6.50
N PRO A 134 -14.22 -10.29 -7.27
CA PRO A 134 -14.42 -8.94 -6.79
C PRO A 134 -15.36 -8.89 -5.58
N GLY A 135 -14.97 -8.16 -4.53
CA GLY A 135 -15.72 -8.05 -3.29
C GLY A 135 -15.41 -9.13 -2.25
N SER A 136 -14.52 -10.09 -2.54
CA SER A 136 -14.03 -11.07 -1.57
C SER A 136 -13.11 -10.44 -0.50
N GLU A 137 -12.65 -11.25 0.45
CA GLU A 137 -11.67 -10.83 1.46
C GLU A 137 -10.31 -10.45 0.85
N ASP A 138 -9.93 -11.11 -0.25
CA ASP A 138 -8.69 -10.81 -0.99
C ASP A 138 -8.76 -9.47 -1.73
N ASP A 139 -9.99 -9.01 -2.05
CA ASP A 139 -10.22 -7.73 -2.70
C ASP A 139 -10.28 -6.61 -1.67
N ILE A 140 -9.12 -6.20 -1.20
CA ILE A 140 -8.95 -5.28 -0.08
C ILE A 140 -9.47 -3.87 -0.39
N ILE A 141 -9.90 -3.17 0.66
CA ILE A 141 -10.27 -1.76 0.60
C ILE A 141 -9.00 -0.91 0.58
N LEU A 142 -8.93 0.00 -0.37
CA LEU A 142 -7.82 0.93 -0.52
C LEU A 142 -7.94 2.13 0.42
N ARG A 143 -6.78 2.71 0.77
CA ARG A 143 -6.66 3.90 1.61
C ARG A 143 -5.87 4.98 0.88
N GLU A 144 -6.03 6.21 1.34
CA GLU A 144 -5.23 7.33 0.84
C GLU A 144 -3.73 7.03 0.90
N GLY A 145 -3.04 7.34 -0.20
CA GLY A 145 -1.59 7.15 -0.31
C GLY A 145 -1.15 5.72 -0.58
N ASP A 146 -2.10 4.77 -0.75
CA ASP A 146 -1.75 3.43 -1.17
C ASP A 146 -1.07 3.45 -2.56
N ARG A 147 0.02 2.70 -2.67
CA ARG A 147 0.77 2.53 -3.93
C ARG A 147 0.77 1.07 -4.32
N ILE A 148 0.13 0.78 -5.44
CA ILE A 148 -0.01 -0.56 -5.99
C ILE A 148 1.00 -0.70 -7.14
N VAL A 149 1.84 -1.73 -7.08
CA VAL A 149 2.83 -2.01 -8.11
C VAL A 149 2.56 -3.41 -8.66
N VAL A 150 2.22 -3.48 -9.93
CA VAL A 150 2.03 -4.75 -10.65
C VAL A 150 3.28 -5.04 -11.46
N PRO A 151 4.12 -6.00 -11.08
CA PRO A 151 5.35 -6.28 -11.78
C PRO A 151 5.07 -6.95 -13.13
N ARG A 152 6.10 -6.94 -13.96
CA ARG A 152 6.11 -7.67 -15.22
C ARG A 152 6.50 -9.12 -14.99
N TYR A 153 5.82 -10.04 -15.63
CA TYR A 153 6.25 -11.43 -15.69
C TYR A 153 7.54 -11.54 -16.50
N THR A 154 8.62 -11.87 -15.85
CA THR A 154 9.93 -12.04 -16.49
C THR A 154 10.22 -13.50 -16.85
N GLY A 155 9.53 -14.43 -16.23
CA GLY A 155 9.78 -15.86 -16.39
C GLY A 155 11.19 -16.29 -15.96
N THR A 156 11.78 -15.58 -14.99
CA THR A 156 13.14 -15.82 -14.51
C THR A 156 13.19 -15.85 -12.98
N VAL A 157 14.19 -16.56 -12.46
CA VAL A 157 14.57 -16.60 -11.05
C VAL A 157 15.95 -15.98 -10.91
N SER A 158 16.08 -14.98 -10.04
CA SER A 158 17.37 -14.34 -9.70
C SER A 158 17.95 -14.99 -8.46
N ILE A 159 19.18 -15.42 -8.54
CA ILE A 159 19.92 -16.06 -7.46
C ILE A 159 21.06 -15.11 -7.06
N ASN A 160 21.02 -14.64 -5.83
CA ASN A 160 21.95 -13.65 -5.29
C ASN A 160 22.44 -14.09 -3.90
N GLY A 161 23.47 -13.43 -3.42
CA GLY A 161 24.07 -13.67 -2.10
C GLY A 161 25.26 -14.61 -2.16
N GLU A 162 25.44 -15.44 -1.14
CA GLU A 162 26.58 -16.34 -0.95
C GLU A 162 26.48 -17.59 -1.83
N VAL A 163 26.45 -17.39 -3.16
CA VAL A 163 26.53 -18.43 -4.20
C VAL A 163 27.79 -18.25 -5.04
N LEU A 164 28.27 -19.30 -5.68
CA LEU A 164 29.51 -19.21 -6.47
C LEU A 164 29.37 -18.27 -7.66
N TYR A 165 28.24 -18.29 -8.35
CA TYR A 165 27.98 -17.47 -9.53
C TYR A 165 26.59 -16.85 -9.44
N PRO A 166 26.43 -15.65 -8.80
CA PRO A 166 25.15 -14.95 -8.81
C PRO A 166 24.68 -14.71 -10.24
N ASN A 167 23.48 -15.18 -10.56
CA ASN A 167 22.94 -15.10 -11.91
C ASN A 167 21.40 -15.06 -11.91
N THR A 168 20.83 -14.89 -13.09
CA THR A 168 19.41 -14.97 -13.34
C THR A 168 19.14 -16.04 -14.38
N VAL A 169 18.36 -17.05 -14.00
CA VAL A 169 18.04 -18.20 -14.84
C VAL A 169 16.57 -18.26 -15.19
N ARG A 170 16.22 -18.98 -16.25
CA ARG A 170 14.83 -19.14 -16.65
C ARG A 170 14.05 -19.91 -15.58
N PHE A 171 12.86 -19.43 -15.24
CA PHE A 171 11.93 -20.14 -14.37
C PHE A 171 11.45 -21.44 -15.02
N LYS A 172 11.42 -22.51 -14.26
CA LYS A 172 10.92 -23.80 -14.67
C LYS A 172 9.93 -24.31 -13.62
N ALA A 173 8.68 -24.48 -14.03
CA ALA A 173 7.63 -24.90 -13.13
C ALA A 173 7.93 -26.28 -12.52
N GLY A 174 7.63 -26.43 -11.21
CA GLY A 174 7.83 -27.67 -10.48
C GLY A 174 9.24 -27.90 -9.91
N GLU A 175 10.23 -27.07 -10.27
CA GLU A 175 11.57 -27.17 -9.70
C GLU A 175 11.65 -26.48 -8.32
N LYS A 176 12.49 -27.05 -7.45
CA LYS A 176 12.72 -26.53 -6.09
C LYS A 176 13.90 -25.56 -6.05
N ALA A 177 14.06 -24.85 -4.93
CA ALA A 177 15.16 -23.91 -4.71
C ALA A 177 16.53 -24.53 -4.96
N ASP A 178 16.73 -25.80 -4.61
CA ASP A 178 17.99 -26.52 -4.82
C ASP A 178 18.42 -26.58 -6.29
N TYR A 179 17.46 -26.79 -7.21
CA TYR A 179 17.71 -26.76 -8.65
C TYR A 179 18.31 -25.42 -9.09
N TYR A 180 17.77 -24.32 -8.59
CA TYR A 180 18.25 -22.97 -8.94
C TYR A 180 19.61 -22.67 -8.29
N LEU A 181 19.82 -23.10 -7.06
CA LEU A 181 21.12 -22.98 -6.38
C LEU A 181 22.22 -23.72 -7.15
N ASP A 182 21.94 -24.92 -7.63
CA ASP A 182 22.90 -25.71 -8.43
C ASP A 182 23.24 -24.98 -9.75
N MET A 183 22.28 -24.30 -10.38
CA MET A 183 22.55 -23.48 -11.57
C MET A 183 23.40 -22.24 -11.29
N ALA A 184 23.49 -21.81 -10.04
CA ALA A 184 24.41 -20.77 -9.57
C ALA A 184 25.75 -21.34 -9.08
N GLY A 185 26.05 -22.62 -9.37
CA GLY A 185 27.25 -23.30 -8.92
C GLY A 185 27.22 -23.79 -7.48
N GLY A 186 26.06 -23.69 -6.82
CA GLY A 186 25.90 -24.03 -5.41
C GLY A 186 26.20 -22.86 -4.46
N VAL A 187 26.11 -23.15 -3.17
CA VAL A 187 26.40 -22.20 -2.10
C VAL A 187 27.92 -22.05 -1.93
N SER A 188 28.42 -20.82 -1.75
CA SER A 188 29.84 -20.57 -1.50
C SER A 188 30.31 -21.18 -0.17
N SER A 189 31.60 -21.22 0.07
CA SER A 189 32.20 -21.74 1.31
C SER A 189 31.78 -20.96 2.56
N THR A 190 31.36 -19.73 2.42
CA THR A 190 30.87 -18.83 3.48
C THR A 190 29.36 -18.87 3.64
N GLY A 191 28.64 -19.40 2.66
CA GLY A 191 27.20 -19.49 2.62
C GLY A 191 26.63 -20.64 3.44
N LYS A 192 25.43 -20.46 3.97
CA LYS A 192 24.68 -21.48 4.71
C LYS A 192 23.41 -21.83 3.96
N ARG A 193 23.34 -23.06 3.42
CA ARG A 193 22.19 -23.55 2.63
C ARG A 193 20.86 -23.51 3.41
N ASN A 194 20.90 -23.71 4.73
CA ASN A 194 19.74 -23.66 5.61
C ASN A 194 19.26 -22.26 5.95
N GLN A 195 19.92 -21.22 5.48
CA GLN A 195 19.54 -19.80 5.62
C GLN A 195 19.14 -19.17 4.27
N THR A 196 18.76 -20.00 3.30
CA THR A 196 18.19 -19.50 2.03
C THR A 196 16.81 -18.92 2.27
N ILE A 197 16.59 -17.69 1.77
CA ILE A 197 15.31 -16.98 1.82
C ILE A 197 14.78 -16.91 0.38
N ILE A 198 13.49 -17.18 0.21
CA ILE A 198 12.80 -17.15 -1.09
C ILE A 198 11.82 -15.98 -1.09
#